data_049e0cca45b5ee0858dd6d09802af899
#
_entry.id   049e0cca45b5ee0858dd6d09802af899
#
_cell.length_a   1.000
_cell.length_b   1.000
_cell.length_c   1.000
_cell.angle_alpha   90.00
_cell.angle_beta   90.00
_cell.angle_gamma   90.00
#
_symmetry.space_group_name_H-M   'P 1'
#
loop_
_entity.id
_entity.type
_entity.pdbx_description
1 polymer ?
#
loop_
_entity_poly.entity_id
_entity_poly.type
_entity_poly.pdbx_seq_one_letter_code
_entity_poly.pdbx_strand_id
1 'polypeptide(L)'
;MAVPNTIKVPVPFEYVFPAGVLCLGVQPVTDFDKRGQADDQARDKDTGERLWVVKVLDLDPEAGKFGGTNEVKVKIAAPVQPVPPASKIPGYPPAVEFTDVTLTPYVDSQRCKGNAPKCKARQAWSIRAGAMTEPIAVAATKQAA
;
A
#
# COMPACT_ATOMS: atom_id res chain seq x y z
N MET A 1 3.53 24.05 -17.71
CA MET A 1 2.66 23.05 -17.05
C MET A 1 3.32 22.62 -15.74
N ALA A 2 2.62 22.74 -14.65
CA ALA A 2 3.16 22.38 -13.33
C ALA A 2 2.42 21.14 -12.83
N VAL A 3 3.10 20.00 -12.88
CA VAL A 3 2.58 18.77 -12.28
C VAL A 3 3.05 18.75 -10.82
N PRO A 4 2.13 18.70 -9.84
CA PRO A 4 2.55 18.70 -8.44
C PRO A 4 3.30 17.42 -8.08
N ASN A 5 4.28 17.53 -7.20
CA ASN A 5 5.06 16.39 -6.73
C ASN A 5 4.21 15.37 -5.96
N THR A 6 3.04 15.80 -5.51
CA THR A 6 2.12 14.97 -4.73
C THR A 6 0.94 14.48 -5.57
N ILE A 7 1.10 14.41 -6.88
CA ILE A 7 0.05 13.92 -7.77
C ILE A 7 -0.36 12.50 -7.36
N LYS A 8 -1.67 12.25 -7.36
CA LYS A 8 -2.23 10.92 -7.12
C LYS A 8 -2.78 10.40 -8.43
N VAL A 9 -2.14 9.38 -8.96
CA VAL A 9 -2.53 8.77 -10.23
C VAL A 9 -3.44 7.59 -9.95
N PRO A 10 -4.73 7.64 -10.35
CA PRO A 10 -5.63 6.50 -10.17
C PRO A 10 -5.21 5.35 -11.08
N VAL A 11 -5.16 4.15 -10.52
CA VAL A 11 -4.76 2.94 -11.23
C VAL A 11 -5.65 1.80 -10.75
N PRO A 12 -6.13 0.92 -11.66
CA PRO A 12 -6.88 -0.26 -11.24
C PRO A 12 -6.05 -1.17 -10.35
N PHE A 13 -6.71 -1.80 -9.38
CA PHE A 13 -6.05 -2.72 -8.45
C PHE A 13 -5.31 -3.83 -9.18
N GLU A 14 -5.96 -4.46 -10.15
CA GLU A 14 -5.38 -5.58 -10.92
C GLU A 14 -4.18 -5.18 -11.77
N TYR A 15 -4.02 -3.89 -12.04
CA TYR A 15 -2.84 -3.39 -12.74
C TYR A 15 -1.63 -3.31 -11.81
N VAL A 16 -1.86 -2.93 -10.57
CA VAL A 16 -0.79 -2.82 -9.55
C VAL A 16 -0.43 -4.20 -9.00
N PHE A 17 -1.43 -5.05 -8.77
CA PHE A 17 -1.27 -6.37 -8.17
C PHE A 17 -1.92 -7.44 -9.05
N PRO A 18 -1.31 -7.76 -10.20
CA PRO A 18 -1.92 -8.69 -11.17
C PRO A 18 -2.13 -10.11 -10.63
N ALA A 19 -1.32 -10.55 -9.67
CA ALA A 19 -1.45 -11.86 -9.04
C ALA A 19 -2.23 -11.82 -7.73
N GLY A 20 -2.70 -10.64 -7.31
CA GLY A 20 -3.38 -10.46 -6.04
C GLY A 20 -2.44 -10.29 -4.85
N VAL A 21 -3.00 -10.05 -3.69
CA VAL A 21 -2.24 -9.83 -2.46
C VAL A 21 -2.90 -10.52 -1.28
N LEU A 22 -2.09 -10.87 -0.29
CA LEU A 22 -2.54 -11.36 1.01
C LEU A 22 -2.31 -10.28 2.06
N CYS A 23 -3.29 -10.06 2.94
CA CYS A 23 -3.16 -9.10 4.01
C CYS A 23 -2.35 -9.67 5.17
N LEU A 24 -1.23 -9.05 5.50
CA LEU A 24 -0.37 -9.45 6.61
C LEU A 24 -0.74 -8.74 7.92
N GLY A 25 -1.40 -7.60 7.85
CA GLY A 25 -1.83 -6.87 9.02
C GLY A 25 -2.14 -5.41 8.73
N VAL A 26 -2.80 -4.76 9.68
CA VAL A 26 -3.16 -3.34 9.60
C VAL A 26 -2.60 -2.65 10.83
N GLN A 27 -1.97 -1.50 10.63
CA GLN A 27 -1.40 -0.71 11.71
C GLN A 27 -1.71 0.77 11.51
N PRO A 28 -1.83 1.56 12.60
CA PRO A 28 -1.91 3.00 12.46
C PRO A 28 -0.58 3.58 11.95
N VAL A 29 -0.66 4.62 11.16
CA VAL A 29 0.52 5.38 10.73
C VAL A 29 0.83 6.41 11.80
N THR A 30 2.03 6.41 12.33
CA THR A 30 2.46 7.38 13.35
C THR A 30 2.94 8.65 12.67
N ASP A 31 2.43 9.79 13.13
CA ASP A 31 2.93 11.10 12.70
C ASP A 31 4.22 11.38 13.48
N PHE A 32 5.31 11.53 12.75
CA PHE A 32 6.63 11.77 13.35
C PHE A 32 6.65 13.04 14.22
N ASP A 33 5.94 14.09 13.80
CA ASP A 33 5.89 15.37 14.52
C ASP A 33 5.08 15.29 15.80
N LYS A 34 4.20 14.29 15.92
CA LYS A 34 3.33 14.09 17.10
C LYS A 34 3.82 12.96 18.01
N ARG A 35 5.03 12.47 17.78
CA ARG A 35 5.60 11.37 18.55
C ARG A 35 5.60 11.70 20.03
N GLY A 36 5.08 10.79 20.85
CA GLY A 36 5.00 10.97 22.30
C GLY A 36 3.72 11.65 22.79
N GLN A 37 2.84 12.09 21.90
CA GLN A 37 1.53 12.60 22.25
C GLN A 37 0.52 11.46 22.39
N ALA A 38 -0.58 11.72 23.10
CA ALA A 38 -1.63 10.72 23.31
C ALA A 38 -2.28 10.25 22.00
N ASP A 39 -2.41 11.15 21.02
CA ASP A 39 -2.88 10.82 19.67
C ASP A 39 -1.80 11.20 18.67
N ASP A 40 -0.90 10.25 18.42
CA ASP A 40 0.22 10.43 17.52
C ASP A 40 -0.04 9.86 16.12
N GLN A 41 -1.26 9.44 15.85
CA GLN A 41 -1.63 8.89 14.55
C GLN A 41 -1.65 9.98 13.47
N ALA A 42 -1.02 9.69 12.33
CA ALA A 42 -1.06 10.57 11.19
C ALA A 42 -2.48 10.70 10.62
N ARG A 43 -2.78 11.85 10.07
CA ARG A 43 -4.07 12.14 9.45
C ARG A 43 -3.87 12.57 8.00
N ASP A 44 -4.85 12.25 7.18
CA ASP A 44 -4.85 12.70 5.80
C ASP A 44 -5.02 14.23 5.76
N LYS A 45 -4.17 14.90 5.00
CA LYS A 45 -4.18 16.36 4.89
C LYS A 45 -5.43 16.90 4.19
N ASP A 46 -6.02 16.10 3.32
CA ASP A 46 -7.19 16.53 2.53
C ASP A 46 -8.50 16.31 3.27
N THR A 47 -8.66 15.18 3.96
CA THR A 47 -9.92 14.79 4.62
C THR A 47 -9.88 14.89 6.13
N GLY A 48 -8.70 14.92 6.75
CA GLY A 48 -8.53 14.88 8.19
C GLY A 48 -8.76 13.50 8.82
N GLU A 49 -9.05 12.49 8.01
CA GLU A 49 -9.24 11.13 8.51
C GLU A 49 -7.92 10.50 8.93
N ARG A 50 -8.01 9.54 9.84
CA ARG A 50 -6.84 8.81 10.33
C ARG A 50 -6.23 7.98 9.21
N LEU A 51 -4.91 7.91 9.18
CA LEU A 51 -4.17 7.09 8.22
C LEU A 51 -3.82 5.73 8.84
N TRP A 52 -4.06 4.69 8.05
CA TRP A 52 -3.73 3.31 8.39
C TRP A 52 -2.84 2.73 7.31
N VAL A 53 -1.89 1.88 7.70
CA VAL A 53 -1.07 1.15 6.75
C VAL A 53 -1.46 -0.31 6.79
N VAL A 54 -1.75 -0.85 5.61
CA VAL A 54 -2.02 -2.27 5.42
C VAL A 54 -0.77 -2.89 4.80
N LYS A 55 -0.18 -3.82 5.52
CA LYS A 55 0.93 -4.61 4.98
C LYS A 55 0.37 -5.78 4.20
N VAL A 56 0.80 -5.91 2.97
CA VAL A 56 0.35 -6.98 2.10
C VAL A 56 1.53 -7.72 1.50
N LEU A 57 1.32 -9.00 1.21
CA LEU A 57 2.26 -9.81 0.46
C LEU A 57 1.82 -9.83 -0.99
N ASP A 58 2.65 -9.31 -1.88
CA ASP A 58 2.40 -9.35 -3.32
C ASP A 58 2.71 -10.74 -3.86
N LEU A 59 1.73 -11.36 -4.47
CA LEU A 59 1.84 -12.73 -4.99
C LEU A 59 2.43 -12.79 -6.39
N ASP A 60 2.77 -11.65 -6.98
CA ASP A 60 3.42 -11.61 -8.29
C ASP A 60 4.83 -12.22 -8.18
N PRO A 61 5.15 -13.24 -8.98
CA PRO A 61 6.50 -13.83 -8.98
C PRO A 61 7.59 -12.84 -9.42
N GLU A 62 7.22 -11.75 -10.09
CA GLU A 62 8.15 -10.69 -10.47
C GLU A 62 8.38 -9.68 -9.34
N ALA A 63 7.60 -9.72 -8.27
CA ALA A 63 7.76 -8.84 -7.13
C ALA A 63 9.14 -9.06 -6.49
N GLY A 64 9.83 -7.98 -6.21
CA GLY A 64 11.18 -8.04 -5.62
C GLY A 64 12.31 -8.24 -6.62
N LYS A 65 12.03 -8.53 -7.88
CA LYS A 65 13.03 -8.82 -8.90
C LYS A 65 14.04 -7.68 -9.09
N PHE A 66 13.59 -6.44 -8.92
CA PHE A 66 14.44 -5.26 -9.09
C PHE A 66 14.91 -4.66 -7.75
N GLY A 67 15.21 -5.52 -6.78
CA GLY A 67 15.70 -5.08 -5.47
C GLY A 67 14.62 -4.61 -4.50
N GLY A 68 13.35 -4.81 -4.84
CA GLY A 68 12.23 -4.58 -3.95
C GLY A 68 11.98 -5.77 -3.02
N THR A 69 10.92 -5.71 -2.27
CA THR A 69 10.43 -6.82 -1.45
C THR A 69 9.05 -7.22 -1.92
N ASN A 70 8.65 -8.45 -1.59
CA ASN A 70 7.28 -8.89 -1.84
C ASN A 70 6.28 -8.28 -0.86
N GLU A 71 6.77 -7.70 0.23
CA GLU A 71 5.94 -7.00 1.20
C GLU A 71 5.74 -5.56 0.75
N VAL A 72 4.49 -5.16 0.62
CA VAL A 72 4.10 -3.84 0.16
C VAL A 72 3.21 -3.18 1.20
N LYS A 73 3.32 -1.88 1.35
CA LYS A 73 2.50 -1.08 2.27
C LYS A 73 1.51 -0.25 1.48
N VAL A 74 0.24 -0.39 1.82
CA VAL A 74 -0.85 0.39 1.23
C VAL A 74 -1.47 1.25 2.32
N LYS A 75 -1.58 2.56 2.09
CA LYS A 75 -2.16 3.49 3.05
C LYS A 75 -3.65 3.69 2.76
N ILE A 76 -4.45 3.69 3.81
CA ILE A 76 -5.88 3.96 3.74
C ILE A 76 -6.21 5.06 4.72
N ALA A 77 -6.95 6.08 4.27
CA ALA A 77 -7.52 7.10 5.13
C ALA A 77 -8.92 6.69 5.53
N ALA A 78 -9.15 6.48 6.82
CA ALA A 78 -10.45 6.07 7.35
C ALA A 78 -10.59 6.48 8.81
N PRO A 79 -11.80 6.80 9.28
CA PRO A 79 -12.01 7.17 10.68
C PRO A 79 -11.79 6.01 11.64
N VAL A 80 -11.98 4.77 11.17
CA VAL A 80 -11.83 3.53 11.95
C VAL A 80 -10.85 2.61 11.25
N GLN A 81 -10.13 1.80 12.03
CA GLN A 81 -9.19 0.84 11.49
C GLN A 81 -9.86 -0.12 10.51
N PRO A 82 -9.35 -0.22 9.27
CA PRO A 82 -9.86 -1.20 8.31
C PRO A 82 -9.70 -2.61 8.86
N VAL A 83 -10.73 -3.44 8.67
CA VAL A 83 -10.72 -4.83 9.12
C VAL A 83 -10.57 -5.73 7.89
N PRO A 84 -9.54 -6.57 7.85
CA PRO A 84 -9.41 -7.53 6.75
C PRO A 84 -10.52 -8.56 6.79
N PRO A 85 -10.92 -9.11 5.63
CA PRO A 85 -11.90 -10.19 5.60
C PRO A 85 -11.37 -11.43 6.30
N ALA A 86 -12.28 -12.32 6.71
CA ALA A 86 -11.88 -13.57 7.33
C ALA A 86 -11.09 -14.44 6.36
N SER A 87 -10.05 -15.10 6.86
CA SER A 87 -9.28 -16.04 6.05
C SER A 87 -10.11 -17.26 5.75
N LYS A 88 -10.10 -17.72 4.49
CA LYS A 88 -10.76 -18.95 4.06
C LYS A 88 -9.99 -20.20 4.46
N ILE A 89 -8.70 -20.04 4.71
CA ILE A 89 -7.81 -21.14 5.09
C ILE A 89 -7.26 -20.84 6.48
N PRO A 90 -7.54 -21.67 7.50
CA PRO A 90 -7.02 -21.43 8.85
C PRO A 90 -5.50 -21.33 8.87
N GLY A 91 -4.99 -20.32 9.55
CA GLY A 91 -3.55 -20.08 9.66
C GLY A 91 -2.91 -19.33 8.49
N TYR A 92 -3.66 -19.02 7.45
CA TYR A 92 -3.17 -18.26 6.31
C TYR A 92 -3.70 -16.84 6.32
N PRO A 93 -2.93 -15.87 5.82
CA PRO A 93 -3.42 -14.49 5.67
C PRO A 93 -4.59 -14.44 4.68
N PRO A 94 -5.59 -13.58 4.91
CA PRO A 94 -6.70 -13.44 3.97
C PRO A 94 -6.27 -12.74 2.68
N ALA A 95 -6.83 -13.16 1.55
CA ALA A 95 -6.71 -12.42 0.31
C ALA A 95 -7.59 -11.16 0.37
N VAL A 96 -7.10 -10.05 -0.16
CA VAL A 96 -7.82 -8.77 -0.15
C VAL A 96 -7.71 -8.08 -1.50
N GLU A 97 -8.65 -7.18 -1.76
CA GLU A 97 -8.57 -6.23 -2.85
C GLU A 97 -8.70 -4.81 -2.29
N PHE A 98 -8.18 -3.85 -3.03
CA PHE A 98 -8.29 -2.44 -2.69
C PHE A 98 -9.11 -1.71 -3.74
N THR A 99 -9.93 -0.76 -3.29
CA THR A 99 -10.68 0.13 -4.17
C THR A 99 -10.04 1.52 -4.20
N ASP A 100 -10.28 2.26 -5.28
CA ASP A 100 -9.77 3.63 -5.44
C ASP A 100 -8.26 3.72 -5.20
N VAL A 101 -7.51 2.81 -5.82
CA VAL A 101 -6.06 2.78 -5.71
C VAL A 101 -5.45 3.96 -6.44
N THR A 102 -4.56 4.67 -5.76
CA THR A 102 -3.77 5.75 -6.36
C THR A 102 -2.29 5.55 -6.09
N LEU A 103 -1.48 5.97 -7.05
CA LEU A 103 -0.03 5.92 -6.96
C LEU A 103 0.54 7.34 -6.94
N THR A 104 1.48 7.58 -6.05
CA THR A 104 2.24 8.82 -6.02
C THR A 104 3.72 8.50 -6.14
N PRO A 105 4.42 9.04 -7.14
CA PRO A 105 5.86 8.77 -7.29
C PRO A 105 6.66 9.51 -6.23
N TYR A 106 7.72 8.89 -5.75
CA TYR A 106 8.70 9.55 -4.91
C TYR A 106 10.07 8.95 -5.16
N VAL A 107 11.11 9.63 -4.68
CA VAL A 107 12.49 9.15 -4.78
C VAL A 107 12.87 8.53 -3.44
N ASP A 108 13.18 7.24 -3.47
CA ASP A 108 13.73 6.55 -2.31
C ASP A 108 15.24 6.75 -2.27
N SER A 109 15.68 7.59 -1.35
CA SER A 109 17.09 7.94 -1.17
C SER A 109 17.73 7.29 0.05
N GLN A 110 17.06 6.38 0.72
CA GLN A 110 17.58 5.76 1.94
C GLN A 110 18.88 5.01 1.71
N ARG A 111 19.09 4.48 0.52
CA ARG A 111 20.33 3.79 0.13
C ARG A 111 21.38 4.72 -0.45
N CYS A 112 21.06 6.00 -0.60
CA CYS A 112 22.01 6.99 -1.10
C CYS A 112 22.77 7.58 0.08
N LYS A 113 23.99 7.08 0.32
CA LYS A 113 24.89 7.66 1.30
C LYS A 113 25.67 8.78 0.62
N GLY A 114 25.67 9.98 1.22
CA GLY A 114 26.26 11.17 0.62
C GLY A 114 27.72 11.06 0.20
N ASN A 115 28.44 10.07 0.74
CA ASN A 115 29.87 9.80 0.42
C ASN A 115 30.05 8.72 -0.64
N ALA A 116 28.98 8.15 -1.17
CA ALA A 116 29.09 7.11 -2.17
C ALA A 116 29.39 7.73 -3.55
N PRO A 117 30.30 7.15 -4.34
CA PRO A 117 30.58 7.65 -5.69
C PRO A 117 29.39 7.52 -6.64
N LYS A 118 28.42 6.66 -6.31
CA LYS A 118 27.15 6.52 -7.03
C LYS A 118 25.99 6.54 -6.07
N CYS A 119 25.06 7.45 -6.29
CA CYS A 119 23.82 7.47 -5.54
C CYS A 119 22.95 6.27 -5.91
N LYS A 120 22.48 5.52 -4.90
CA LYS A 120 21.60 4.38 -5.09
C LYS A 120 20.12 4.76 -4.95
N ALA A 121 19.81 6.04 -5.05
CA ALA A 121 18.42 6.48 -5.06
C ALA A 121 17.68 5.90 -6.26
N ARG A 122 16.42 5.55 -6.05
CA ARG A 122 15.57 4.99 -7.10
C ARG A 122 14.16 5.54 -6.98
N GLN A 123 13.45 5.50 -8.09
CA GLN A 123 12.04 5.85 -8.08
C GLN A 123 11.25 4.76 -7.35
N ALA A 124 10.32 5.18 -6.50
CA ALA A 124 9.39 4.31 -5.83
C ALA A 124 7.99 4.90 -5.91
N TRP A 125 7.00 4.11 -5.53
CA TRP A 125 5.60 4.49 -5.57
C TRP A 125 4.98 4.36 -4.19
N SER A 126 4.33 5.43 -3.75
CA SER A 126 3.47 5.39 -2.57
C SER A 126 2.07 4.96 -3.01
N ILE A 127 1.57 3.88 -2.43
CA ILE A 127 0.28 3.30 -2.81
C ILE A 127 -0.74 3.69 -1.75
N ARG A 128 -1.86 4.25 -2.20
CA ARG A 128 -3.01 4.57 -1.35
C ARG A 128 -4.26 3.92 -1.92
N ALA A 129 -5.21 3.62 -1.05
CA ALA A 129 -6.50 3.06 -1.44
C ALA A 129 -7.63 3.71 -0.64
N GLY A 130 -8.83 3.65 -1.18
CA GLY A 130 -10.02 4.14 -0.49
C GLY A 130 -10.57 3.14 0.52
N ALA A 131 -10.51 1.85 0.19
CA ALA A 131 -11.00 0.79 1.06
C ALA A 131 -10.34 -0.54 0.76
N MET A 132 -10.41 -1.44 1.73
CA MET A 132 -9.99 -2.82 1.61
C MET A 132 -11.23 -3.71 1.62
N THR A 133 -11.31 -4.63 0.66
CA THR A 133 -12.48 -5.50 0.49
C THR A 133 -12.06 -6.94 0.28
N GLU A 134 -13.03 -7.85 0.43
CA GLU A 134 -12.84 -9.22 0.02
C GLU A 134 -12.71 -9.30 -1.50
N PRO A 135 -11.85 -10.20 -2.04
CA PRO A 135 -11.74 -10.36 -3.49
C PRO A 135 -13.09 -10.70 -4.12
N ILE A 136 -13.37 -10.05 -5.24
CA ILE A 136 -14.64 -10.24 -5.95
C ILE A 136 -14.68 -11.63 -6.55
N ALA A 137 -15.83 -12.30 -6.44
CA ALA A 137 -16.04 -13.65 -6.96
C ALA A 137 -15.88 -13.79 -8.49
N VAL A 138 -15.68 -12.70 -9.20
CA VAL A 138 -15.35 -12.69 -10.63
C VAL A 138 -14.14 -13.57 -10.95
N ALA A 139 -13.19 -13.68 -10.04
CA ALA A 139 -12.06 -14.58 -10.20
C ALA A 139 -12.47 -16.03 -10.35
N ALA A 140 -13.56 -16.46 -9.70
CA ALA A 140 -14.11 -17.80 -9.87
C ALA A 140 -14.75 -18.02 -11.24
N THR A 141 -15.31 -16.98 -11.81
CA THR A 141 -15.94 -17.05 -13.15
C THR A 141 -14.89 -17.29 -14.25
N LYS A 142 -13.71 -16.73 -14.10
CA LYS A 142 -12.61 -16.92 -15.04
C LYS A 142 -12.07 -18.35 -15.02
N GLN A 143 -12.20 -19.04 -13.90
CA GLN A 143 -11.73 -20.42 -13.76
C GLN A 143 -12.68 -21.41 -14.39
N ALA A 144 -13.93 -21.05 -14.57
CA ALA A 144 -14.94 -21.88 -15.21
C ALA A 144 -14.88 -21.85 -16.73
N ALA A 145 -14.09 -20.96 -17.30
CA ALA A 145 -13.99 -20.80 -18.74
C ALA A 145 -12.95 -21.72 -19.38
#